data_251bf8edf996de70e89c5222f38e2797
#
_entry.id   251bf8edf996de70e89c5222f38e2797
#
_cell.length_a   1.000
_cell.length_b   1.000
_cell.length_c   1.000
_cell.angle_alpha   90.00
_cell.angle_beta   90.00
_cell.angle_gamma   90.00
#
_symmetry.space_group_name_H-M   'P 1'
#
loop_
_entity.id
_entity.type
_entity.pdbx_description
1 polymer ?
#
loop_
_entity_poly.entity_id
_entity_poly.type
_entity_poly.pdbx_seq_one_letter_code
_entity_poly.pdbx_strand_id
1 'polypeptide(L)'
;LEEKNTPKRVESALDYDSSSVIQIFGTGMVNSTNEDISISQELDEAISNYNVSVYHQKNTNTIEAQNIADIFVDAGFTAVGLANNESNDAGKDGVKSAMKYWNNKNILVQGINTSTDKQNIHRPFEENGISIVYLSFTESLNQPLGEQEQYLVNIYDDEKSPEIVEEASRNADVVIVSMYWEGTNKEYPSERQKEIAQRLADSGASIIFGNANNSIQPIEWIDDTLVFY
;
A
#
# COMPACT_ATOMS: atom_id res chain seq x y z
N LEU A 1 -14.78 15.05 36.11
CA LEU A 1 -13.53 14.62 35.45
C LEU A 1 -13.76 13.19 35.01
N GLU A 2 -14.17 13.02 33.75
CA GLU A 2 -14.33 11.71 33.11
C GLU A 2 -12.94 11.12 32.87
N GLU A 3 -12.72 9.90 33.35
CA GLU A 3 -11.56 9.11 33.01
C GLU A 3 -11.57 8.86 31.50
N LYS A 4 -10.63 9.48 30.79
CA LYS A 4 -10.37 9.15 29.40
C LYS A 4 -10.01 7.67 29.29
N ASN A 5 -10.81 6.93 28.54
CA ASN A 5 -10.53 5.55 28.15
C ASN A 5 -9.16 5.49 27.44
N THR A 6 -8.12 5.23 28.20
CA THR A 6 -6.83 4.83 27.61
C THR A 6 -7.04 3.40 27.11
N PRO A 7 -6.73 3.09 25.84
CA PRO A 7 -6.84 1.73 25.36
C PRO A 7 -6.00 0.83 26.27
N LYS A 8 -6.62 -0.18 26.85
CA LYS A 8 -5.91 -1.18 27.64
C LYS A 8 -4.90 -1.86 26.73
N ARG A 9 -3.62 -1.69 27.03
CA ARG A 9 -2.56 -2.49 26.41
C ARG A 9 -2.95 -3.95 26.56
N VAL A 10 -3.14 -4.64 25.45
CA VAL A 10 -3.43 -6.07 25.46
C VAL A 10 -2.14 -6.78 25.89
N GLU A 11 -2.02 -7.07 27.19
CA GLU A 11 -0.88 -7.82 27.76
C GLU A 11 -0.93 -9.32 27.41
N SER A 12 -1.95 -9.78 26.69
CA SER A 12 -2.16 -11.19 26.36
C SER A 12 -1.54 -11.65 25.03
N ALA A 13 -0.71 -10.84 24.38
CA ALA A 13 0.01 -11.26 23.17
C ALA A 13 1.12 -12.32 23.44
N LEU A 14 1.29 -12.75 24.69
CA LEU A 14 2.34 -13.70 25.09
C LEU A 14 1.96 -15.18 24.96
N ASP A 15 0.71 -15.49 24.61
CA ASP A 15 0.22 -16.88 24.50
C ASP A 15 -0.12 -17.33 23.08
N TYR A 16 0.16 -16.49 22.05
CA TYR A 16 -0.02 -16.91 20.67
C TYR A 16 1.19 -17.71 20.19
N ASP A 17 0.93 -18.88 19.61
CA ASP A 17 1.94 -19.59 18.82
C ASP A 17 2.46 -18.65 17.73
N SER A 18 3.76 -18.37 17.73
CA SER A 18 4.40 -17.48 16.75
C SER A 18 4.19 -17.92 15.29
N SER A 19 3.82 -19.17 15.07
CA SER A 19 3.43 -19.72 13.77
C SER A 19 2.04 -19.28 13.28
N SER A 20 1.22 -18.70 14.15
CA SER A 20 -0.14 -18.22 13.83
C SER A 20 -0.28 -16.70 13.86
N VAL A 21 0.83 -15.97 13.95
CA VAL A 21 0.85 -14.50 14.00
C VAL A 21 1.67 -13.96 12.83
N ILE A 22 1.16 -12.93 12.18
CA ILE A 22 1.92 -12.14 11.22
C ILE A 22 2.15 -10.73 11.77
N GLN A 23 3.34 -10.23 11.52
CA GLN A 23 3.71 -8.85 11.82
C GLN A 23 3.80 -8.08 10.50
N ILE A 24 3.09 -6.96 10.41
CA ILE A 24 3.01 -6.15 9.21
C ILE A 24 3.61 -4.78 9.51
N PHE A 25 4.52 -4.35 8.64
CA PHE A 25 5.14 -3.03 8.67
C PHE A 25 4.74 -2.24 7.42
N GLY A 26 4.41 -0.98 7.59
CA GLY A 26 4.08 -0.11 6.47
C GLY A 26 4.77 1.24 6.58
N THR A 27 5.21 1.80 5.46
CA THR A 27 5.72 3.17 5.38
C THR A 27 4.78 4.07 4.61
N GLY A 28 4.98 5.37 4.75
CA GLY A 28 4.41 6.37 3.84
C GLY A 28 5.07 6.34 2.45
N MET A 29 4.75 7.35 1.64
CA MET A 29 5.28 7.51 0.29
C MET A 29 6.76 7.88 0.31
N VAL A 30 7.55 7.12 -0.45
CA VAL A 30 8.95 7.43 -0.73
C VAL A 30 9.05 8.14 -2.08
N ASN A 31 9.73 9.27 -2.10
CA ASN A 31 9.96 10.04 -3.31
C ASN A 31 11.46 10.08 -3.62
N SER A 32 11.80 10.12 -4.91
CA SER A 32 13.18 10.33 -5.34
C SER A 32 13.63 11.75 -4.99
N THR A 33 14.73 11.85 -4.28
CA THR A 33 15.43 13.11 -4.03
C THR A 33 16.83 12.99 -4.63
N ASN A 34 17.50 14.13 -4.89
CA ASN A 34 18.87 14.13 -5.37
C ASN A 34 19.90 13.89 -4.23
N GLU A 35 19.43 13.45 -3.06
CA GLU A 35 20.26 13.19 -1.89
C GLU A 35 20.58 11.70 -1.77
N ASP A 36 21.74 11.39 -1.20
CA ASP A 36 22.10 10.03 -0.84
C ASP A 36 21.15 9.53 0.26
N ILE A 37 20.29 8.59 -0.08
CA ILE A 37 19.36 7.95 0.86
C ILE A 37 20.00 6.67 1.36
N SER A 38 19.91 6.45 2.66
CA SER A 38 20.26 5.19 3.30
C SER A 38 19.20 4.82 4.34
N ILE A 39 18.99 3.53 4.54
CA ILE A 39 18.15 3.04 5.63
C ILE A 39 19.02 3.00 6.89
N SER A 40 18.48 3.52 8.01
CA SER A 40 19.20 3.43 9.28
C SER A 40 19.27 1.97 9.77
N GLN A 41 20.27 1.66 10.57
CA GLN A 41 20.41 0.31 11.13
C GLN A 41 19.16 -0.09 11.94
N GLU A 42 18.55 0.83 12.68
CA GLU A 42 17.36 0.57 13.48
C GLU A 42 16.15 0.22 12.60
N LEU A 43 16.04 0.86 11.42
CA LEU A 43 14.97 0.55 10.48
C LEU A 43 15.21 -0.78 9.78
N ASP A 44 16.43 -1.08 9.39
CA ASP A 44 16.83 -2.36 8.79
C ASP A 44 16.57 -3.53 9.76
N GLU A 45 17.00 -3.39 11.02
CA GLU A 45 16.70 -4.35 12.08
C GLU A 45 15.18 -4.49 12.33
N ALA A 46 14.43 -3.40 12.27
CA ALA A 46 12.98 -3.44 12.41
C ALA A 46 12.34 -4.22 11.25
N ILE A 47 12.66 -3.88 10.01
CA ILE A 47 12.09 -4.53 8.81
C ILE A 47 12.32 -6.03 8.83
N SER A 48 13.53 -6.47 9.19
CA SER A 48 13.89 -7.89 9.24
C SER A 48 13.07 -8.72 10.24
N ASN A 49 12.39 -8.08 11.19
CA ASN A 49 11.52 -8.73 12.18
C ASN A 49 10.06 -8.85 11.74
N TYR A 50 9.68 -8.24 10.61
CA TYR A 50 8.30 -8.27 10.12
C TYR A 50 8.13 -9.30 9.00
N ASN A 51 6.99 -9.99 9.01
CA ASN A 51 6.64 -10.99 8.00
C ASN A 51 6.29 -10.31 6.66
N VAL A 52 5.58 -9.20 6.74
CA VAL A 52 5.15 -8.40 5.59
C VAL A 52 5.57 -6.96 5.80
N SER A 53 6.32 -6.41 4.87
CA SER A 53 6.73 -5.02 4.89
C SER A 53 6.36 -4.35 3.57
N VAL A 54 5.56 -3.28 3.67
CA VAL A 54 5.00 -2.57 2.53
C VAL A 54 5.57 -1.16 2.48
N TYR A 55 6.03 -0.73 1.32
CA TYR A 55 6.35 0.67 1.08
C TYR A 55 5.69 1.19 -0.20
N HIS A 56 5.66 2.49 -0.35
CA HIS A 56 5.03 3.17 -1.46
C HIS A 56 6.05 4.03 -2.16
N GLN A 57 6.13 3.94 -3.47
CA GLN A 57 7.09 4.71 -4.24
C GLN A 57 6.40 5.47 -5.38
N LYS A 58 6.70 6.76 -5.45
CA LYS A 58 6.43 7.54 -6.65
C LYS A 58 7.40 7.09 -7.72
N ASN A 59 6.96 7.09 -8.92
CA ASN A 59 7.71 6.90 -10.17
C ASN A 59 9.02 6.06 -10.05
N THR A 60 9.22 5.12 -10.92
CA THR A 60 10.43 4.28 -11.02
C THR A 60 11.08 4.36 -12.41
N ASN A 61 10.82 5.45 -13.14
CA ASN A 61 11.28 5.63 -14.51
C ASN A 61 12.67 6.26 -14.61
N THR A 62 13.22 6.76 -13.50
CA THR A 62 14.55 7.37 -13.44
C THR A 62 15.53 6.45 -12.71
N ILE A 63 16.82 6.63 -12.97
CA ILE A 63 17.89 5.87 -12.30
C ILE A 63 17.87 6.15 -10.79
N GLU A 64 17.64 7.40 -10.40
CA GLU A 64 17.58 7.81 -8.99
C GLU A 64 16.44 7.10 -8.27
N ALA A 65 15.27 7.03 -8.88
CA ALA A 65 14.13 6.31 -8.30
C ALA A 65 14.37 4.79 -8.22
N GLN A 66 15.10 4.21 -9.18
CA GLN A 66 15.48 2.80 -9.15
C GLN A 66 16.53 2.53 -8.07
N ASN A 67 17.49 3.43 -7.85
CA ASN A 67 18.47 3.31 -6.76
C ASN A 67 17.77 3.31 -5.39
N ILE A 68 16.75 4.16 -5.21
CA ILE A 68 15.93 4.15 -3.99
C ILE A 68 15.18 2.83 -3.85
N ALA A 69 14.55 2.34 -4.92
CA ALA A 69 13.88 1.05 -4.92
C ALA A 69 14.82 -0.09 -4.53
N ASP A 70 16.06 -0.07 -5.02
CA ASP A 70 17.08 -1.07 -4.67
C ASP A 70 17.39 -1.04 -3.17
N ILE A 71 17.53 0.13 -2.57
CA ILE A 71 17.78 0.28 -1.12
C ILE A 71 16.64 -0.37 -0.31
N PHE A 72 15.38 -0.15 -0.69
CA PHE A 72 14.23 -0.73 0.02
C PHE A 72 14.10 -2.24 -0.21
N VAL A 73 14.37 -2.72 -1.43
CA VAL A 73 14.40 -4.15 -1.72
C VAL A 73 15.53 -4.85 -0.94
N ASP A 74 16.72 -4.27 -0.90
CA ASP A 74 17.88 -4.82 -0.20
C ASP A 74 17.67 -4.82 1.32
N ALA A 75 16.91 -3.88 1.86
CA ALA A 75 16.48 -3.85 3.27
C ALA A 75 15.41 -4.90 3.61
N GLY A 76 14.89 -5.63 2.63
CA GLY A 76 13.95 -6.73 2.88
C GLY A 76 12.48 -6.36 2.82
N PHE A 77 12.10 -5.24 2.21
CA PHE A 77 10.69 -4.97 1.95
C PHE A 77 10.10 -6.04 1.02
N THR A 78 8.90 -6.51 1.34
CA THR A 78 8.24 -7.62 0.67
C THR A 78 7.22 -7.18 -0.37
N ALA A 79 6.70 -5.95 -0.27
CA ALA A 79 5.70 -5.41 -1.17
C ALA A 79 5.91 -3.92 -1.46
N VAL A 80 5.57 -3.49 -2.67
CA VAL A 80 5.58 -2.09 -3.10
C VAL A 80 4.27 -1.68 -3.76
N GLY A 81 3.73 -0.53 -3.32
CA GLY A 81 2.60 0.14 -3.94
C GLY A 81 3.07 1.22 -4.91
N LEU A 82 2.66 1.10 -6.16
CA LEU A 82 3.04 2.02 -7.25
C LEU A 82 1.86 2.84 -7.79
N ALA A 83 0.65 2.65 -7.28
CA ALA A 83 -0.48 3.50 -7.64
C ALA A 83 -0.38 4.84 -6.91
N ASN A 84 -0.15 5.91 -7.65
CA ASN A 84 -0.09 7.29 -7.17
C ASN A 84 -0.35 8.25 -8.32
N ASN A 85 -0.42 9.55 -8.04
CA ASN A 85 -0.74 10.57 -9.04
C ASN A 85 0.28 10.68 -10.18
N GLU A 86 1.53 10.24 -9.98
CA GLU A 86 2.63 10.31 -10.97
C GLU A 86 2.80 9.01 -11.78
N SER A 87 2.02 7.97 -11.49
CA SER A 87 2.21 6.63 -12.08
C SER A 87 2.16 6.61 -13.61
N ASN A 88 1.47 7.58 -14.23
CA ASN A 88 1.34 7.71 -15.69
C ASN A 88 2.07 8.93 -16.27
N ASP A 89 2.90 9.65 -15.52
CA ASP A 89 3.53 10.90 -16.01
C ASP A 89 4.44 10.68 -17.24
N ALA A 90 5.09 9.51 -17.31
CA ALA A 90 5.88 9.11 -18.47
C ALA A 90 5.07 8.26 -19.49
N GLY A 91 3.75 8.22 -19.37
CA GLY A 91 2.84 7.49 -20.25
C GLY A 91 3.04 5.97 -20.20
N LYS A 92 2.40 5.29 -21.16
CA LYS A 92 2.43 3.82 -21.27
C LYS A 92 3.83 3.20 -21.30
N ASP A 93 4.76 3.83 -22.01
CA ASP A 93 6.12 3.30 -22.09
C ASP A 93 6.87 3.46 -20.77
N GLY A 94 6.58 4.52 -20.01
CA GLY A 94 7.06 4.69 -18.65
C GLY A 94 6.56 3.59 -17.71
N VAL A 95 5.25 3.30 -17.72
CA VAL A 95 4.66 2.21 -16.93
C VAL A 95 5.28 0.85 -17.30
N LYS A 96 5.46 0.57 -18.59
CA LYS A 96 6.12 -0.67 -19.03
C LYS A 96 7.58 -0.75 -18.59
N SER A 97 8.30 0.37 -18.64
CA SER A 97 9.69 0.44 -18.18
C SER A 97 9.79 0.18 -16.68
N ALA A 98 8.92 0.80 -15.88
CA ALA A 98 8.82 0.55 -14.45
C ALA A 98 8.53 -0.93 -14.15
N MET A 99 7.53 -1.52 -14.78
CA MET A 99 7.21 -2.95 -14.61
C MET A 99 8.35 -3.88 -15.04
N LYS A 100 9.09 -3.52 -16.09
CA LYS A 100 10.28 -4.29 -16.51
C LYS A 100 11.36 -4.27 -15.44
N TYR A 101 11.58 -3.13 -14.79
CA TYR A 101 12.51 -3.02 -13.67
C TYR A 101 12.04 -3.90 -12.50
N TRP A 102 10.79 -3.75 -12.08
CA TRP A 102 10.22 -4.47 -10.93
C TRP A 102 10.10 -5.97 -11.13
N ASN A 103 9.84 -6.44 -12.36
CA ASN A 103 9.78 -7.89 -12.66
C ASN A 103 11.10 -8.63 -12.43
N ASN A 104 12.20 -7.91 -12.28
CA ASN A 104 13.51 -8.48 -11.97
C ASN A 104 13.83 -8.46 -10.46
N LYS A 105 12.90 -7.96 -9.63
CA LYS A 105 13.04 -7.89 -8.18
C LYS A 105 12.19 -8.95 -7.51
N ASN A 106 12.69 -9.47 -6.39
CA ASN A 106 11.92 -10.42 -5.58
C ASN A 106 11.03 -9.66 -4.58
N ILE A 107 10.03 -8.95 -5.10
CA ILE A 107 9.09 -8.15 -4.34
C ILE A 107 7.71 -8.19 -4.99
N LEU A 108 6.65 -8.17 -4.18
CA LEU A 108 5.29 -8.05 -4.67
C LEU A 108 5.01 -6.62 -5.14
N VAL A 109 4.55 -6.47 -6.38
CA VAL A 109 4.29 -5.16 -6.99
C VAL A 109 2.81 -5.01 -7.27
N GLN A 110 2.21 -3.90 -6.82
CA GLN A 110 0.81 -3.58 -7.05
C GLN A 110 0.63 -2.12 -7.48
N GLY A 111 -0.46 -1.85 -8.21
CA GLY A 111 -0.88 -0.49 -8.55
C GLY A 111 -0.68 -0.10 -10.00
N ILE A 112 0.27 -0.72 -10.74
CA ILE A 112 0.47 -0.50 -12.18
C ILE A 112 0.47 -1.82 -12.95
N ASN A 113 0.08 -1.78 -14.23
CA ASN A 113 -0.11 -2.97 -15.03
C ASN A 113 0.38 -2.80 -16.48
N THR A 114 0.70 -3.91 -17.15
CA THR A 114 1.16 -3.91 -18.53
C THR A 114 0.11 -4.37 -19.55
N SER A 115 -0.98 -4.95 -19.07
CA SER A 115 -2.11 -5.42 -19.89
C SER A 115 -3.38 -5.50 -19.04
N THR A 116 -4.54 -5.53 -19.69
CA THR A 116 -5.84 -5.71 -19.06
C THR A 116 -5.92 -7.02 -18.28
N ASP A 117 -5.35 -8.09 -18.81
CA ASP A 117 -5.36 -9.41 -18.14
C ASP A 117 -4.55 -9.44 -16.84
N LYS A 118 -3.69 -8.44 -16.61
CA LYS A 118 -2.89 -8.29 -15.40
C LYS A 118 -3.46 -7.28 -14.42
N GLN A 119 -4.41 -6.48 -14.87
CA GLN A 119 -5.11 -5.55 -14.00
C GLN A 119 -5.92 -6.34 -12.96
N ASN A 120 -5.85 -5.89 -11.71
CA ASN A 120 -6.60 -6.49 -10.60
C ASN A 120 -6.29 -7.98 -10.32
N ILE A 121 -5.18 -8.51 -10.84
CA ILE A 121 -4.70 -9.82 -10.37
C ILE A 121 -4.17 -9.64 -8.95
N HIS A 122 -4.97 -10.06 -8.01
CA HIS A 122 -4.61 -10.19 -6.60
C HIS A 122 -4.39 -11.66 -6.29
N ARG A 123 -3.12 -12.06 -6.26
CA ARG A 123 -2.76 -13.43 -5.88
C ARG A 123 -2.46 -13.44 -4.39
N PRO A 124 -3.16 -14.27 -3.62
CA PRO A 124 -2.77 -14.51 -2.25
C PRO A 124 -1.33 -15.05 -2.18
N PHE A 125 -0.60 -14.58 -1.21
CA PHE A 125 0.64 -15.21 -0.75
C PHE A 125 0.46 -15.66 0.69
N GLU A 126 1.23 -16.63 1.11
CA GLU A 126 1.11 -17.19 2.46
C GLU A 126 2.31 -16.81 3.31
N GLU A 127 2.03 -16.42 4.54
CA GLU A 127 3.03 -16.17 5.56
C GLU A 127 2.52 -16.75 6.90
N ASN A 128 3.29 -17.63 7.51
CA ASN A 128 2.89 -18.34 8.74
C ASN A 128 1.51 -19.01 8.67
N GLY A 129 1.13 -19.55 7.50
CA GLY A 129 -0.17 -20.21 7.30
C GLY A 129 -1.35 -19.25 7.17
N ILE A 130 -1.11 -17.95 7.08
CA ILE A 130 -2.11 -16.91 6.85
C ILE A 130 -1.99 -16.45 5.40
N SER A 131 -3.11 -16.49 4.67
CA SER A 131 -3.19 -16.02 3.30
C SER A 131 -3.42 -14.51 3.26
N ILE A 132 -2.62 -13.81 2.46
CA ILE A 132 -2.60 -12.35 2.40
C ILE A 132 -2.75 -11.89 0.95
N VAL A 133 -3.61 -10.90 0.73
CA VAL A 133 -3.68 -10.15 -0.52
C VAL A 133 -3.25 -8.70 -0.27
N TYR A 134 -2.42 -8.18 -1.17
CA TYR A 134 -2.03 -6.77 -1.20
C TYR A 134 -2.60 -6.09 -2.45
N LEU A 135 -3.25 -4.95 -2.26
CA LEU A 135 -3.83 -4.12 -3.32
C LEU A 135 -3.30 -2.69 -3.22
N SER A 136 -3.19 -1.99 -4.34
CA SER A 136 -2.77 -0.58 -4.35
C SER A 136 -3.60 0.21 -5.36
N PHE A 137 -4.20 1.33 -4.90
CA PHE A 137 -5.05 2.23 -5.68
C PHE A 137 -4.62 3.69 -5.53
N THR A 138 -5.01 4.51 -6.49
CA THR A 138 -4.89 5.99 -6.44
C THR A 138 -6.22 6.65 -6.78
N GLU A 139 -6.57 7.75 -6.11
CA GLU A 139 -7.77 8.53 -6.46
C GLU A 139 -7.59 9.32 -7.76
N SER A 140 -6.38 9.73 -8.09
CA SER A 140 -6.15 10.63 -9.22
C SER A 140 -4.81 10.39 -9.90
N LEU A 141 -4.69 10.89 -11.10
CA LEU A 141 -3.45 10.94 -11.88
C LEU A 141 -3.20 12.37 -12.34
N ASN A 142 -1.93 12.78 -12.41
CA ASN A 142 -1.53 14.06 -13.00
C ASN A 142 -1.89 14.13 -14.49
N GLN A 143 -1.79 13.00 -15.20
CA GLN A 143 -2.12 12.87 -16.61
C GLN A 143 -3.24 11.83 -16.78
N PRO A 144 -4.33 12.16 -17.52
CA PRO A 144 -5.40 11.21 -17.74
C PRO A 144 -4.93 10.04 -18.60
N LEU A 145 -5.49 8.87 -18.35
CA LEU A 145 -5.29 7.69 -19.21
C LEU A 145 -6.17 7.78 -20.46
N GLY A 146 -5.63 7.32 -21.59
CA GLY A 146 -6.42 7.08 -22.80
C GLY A 146 -7.46 5.98 -22.59
N GLU A 147 -8.52 5.97 -23.41
CA GLU A 147 -9.61 4.98 -23.29
C GLU A 147 -9.11 3.52 -23.33
N GLN A 148 -8.09 3.23 -24.12
CA GLN A 148 -7.50 1.89 -24.26
C GLN A 148 -6.37 1.61 -23.25
N GLU A 149 -6.12 2.52 -22.33
CA GLU A 149 -4.98 2.50 -21.41
C GLU A 149 -5.43 2.49 -19.93
N GLN A 150 -6.74 2.41 -19.68
CA GLN A 150 -7.31 2.44 -18.34
C GLN A 150 -6.74 1.35 -17.40
N TYR A 151 -6.23 0.27 -17.97
CA TYR A 151 -5.60 -0.80 -17.21
C TYR A 151 -4.22 -0.46 -16.65
N LEU A 152 -3.56 0.59 -17.14
CA LEU A 152 -2.16 0.87 -16.78
C LEU A 152 -1.96 1.17 -15.30
N VAL A 153 -2.94 1.81 -14.67
CA VAL A 153 -2.89 2.17 -13.24
C VAL A 153 -4.21 1.80 -12.58
N ASN A 154 -4.15 1.29 -11.38
CA ASN A 154 -5.33 1.00 -10.57
C ASN A 154 -5.88 2.31 -9.99
N ILE A 155 -6.74 2.98 -10.74
CA ILE A 155 -7.47 4.16 -10.25
C ILE A 155 -8.62 3.66 -9.38
N TYR A 156 -8.80 4.27 -8.21
CA TYR A 156 -9.92 3.99 -7.34
C TYR A 156 -11.25 4.40 -8.00
N ASP A 157 -12.20 3.50 -7.97
CA ASP A 157 -13.57 3.68 -8.44
C ASP A 157 -14.51 3.26 -7.32
N ASP A 158 -15.53 4.08 -7.05
CA ASP A 158 -16.44 3.89 -5.90
C ASP A 158 -17.25 2.59 -5.92
N GLU A 159 -17.36 1.94 -7.08
CA GLU A 159 -18.08 0.67 -7.24
C GLU A 159 -17.11 -0.51 -7.44
N LYS A 160 -16.18 -0.38 -8.39
CA LYS A 160 -15.30 -1.48 -8.79
C LYS A 160 -14.20 -1.80 -7.78
N SER A 161 -13.63 -0.76 -7.12
CA SER A 161 -12.55 -1.02 -6.18
C SER A 161 -13.03 -1.75 -4.92
N PRO A 162 -14.20 -1.40 -4.33
CA PRO A 162 -14.84 -2.22 -3.29
C PRO A 162 -15.11 -3.67 -3.73
N GLU A 163 -15.60 -3.90 -4.97
CA GLU A 163 -15.83 -5.25 -5.50
C GLU A 163 -14.54 -6.08 -5.57
N ILE A 164 -13.41 -5.46 -5.96
CA ILE A 164 -12.10 -6.11 -5.99
C ILE A 164 -11.65 -6.50 -4.57
N VAL A 165 -11.84 -5.60 -3.60
CA VAL A 165 -11.51 -5.88 -2.20
C VAL A 165 -12.38 -7.00 -1.65
N GLU A 166 -13.69 -7.00 -1.95
CA GLU A 166 -14.61 -8.05 -1.54
C GLU A 166 -14.24 -9.42 -2.16
N GLU A 167 -13.83 -9.44 -3.42
CA GLU A 167 -13.32 -10.67 -4.05
C GLU A 167 -12.03 -11.15 -3.36
N ALA A 168 -11.10 -10.23 -3.06
CA ALA A 168 -9.89 -10.55 -2.34
C ALA A 168 -10.17 -11.12 -0.95
N SER A 169 -11.11 -10.54 -0.20
CA SER A 169 -11.47 -10.96 1.16
C SER A 169 -12.13 -12.34 1.22
N ARG A 170 -12.76 -12.80 0.13
CA ARG A 170 -13.27 -14.18 0.03
C ARG A 170 -12.17 -15.22 -0.20
N ASN A 171 -10.99 -14.79 -0.63
CA ASN A 171 -9.89 -15.67 -1.05
C ASN A 171 -8.63 -15.54 -0.18
N ALA A 172 -8.64 -14.68 0.82
CA ALA A 172 -7.52 -14.47 1.73
C ALA A 172 -8.01 -14.15 3.15
N ASP A 173 -7.18 -14.46 4.14
CA ASP A 173 -7.45 -14.18 5.55
C ASP A 173 -7.21 -12.70 5.88
N VAL A 174 -6.28 -12.05 5.16
CA VAL A 174 -5.91 -10.65 5.35
C VAL A 174 -5.84 -9.92 4.01
N VAL A 175 -6.54 -8.79 3.91
CA VAL A 175 -6.47 -7.90 2.76
C VAL A 175 -5.85 -6.57 3.17
N ILE A 176 -4.69 -6.27 2.61
CA ILE A 176 -3.97 -5.01 2.80
C ILE A 176 -4.23 -4.12 1.60
N VAL A 177 -4.75 -2.92 1.84
CA VAL A 177 -4.99 -1.92 0.80
C VAL A 177 -4.08 -0.72 0.99
N SER A 178 -3.30 -0.37 -0.01
CA SER A 178 -2.64 0.92 -0.09
C SER A 178 -3.47 1.89 -0.89
N MET A 179 -3.76 3.04 -0.31
CA MET A 179 -4.57 4.06 -0.94
C MET A 179 -3.80 5.37 -1.05
N TYR A 180 -3.54 5.81 -2.28
CA TYR A 180 -3.02 7.13 -2.53
C TYR A 180 -4.20 8.10 -2.63
N TRP A 181 -4.40 8.88 -1.53
CA TRP A 181 -5.47 9.85 -1.45
C TRP A 181 -5.22 11.06 -2.34
N GLU A 182 -6.25 11.85 -2.63
CA GLU A 182 -6.05 13.22 -3.05
C GLU A 182 -5.58 14.04 -1.84
N GLY A 183 -4.32 14.47 -1.87
CA GLY A 183 -3.65 15.09 -0.72
C GLY A 183 -4.31 16.40 -0.28
N THR A 184 -4.63 16.51 0.99
CA THR A 184 -5.30 17.70 1.56
C THR A 184 -4.37 18.60 2.35
N ASN A 185 -3.15 18.19 2.69
CA ASN A 185 -2.22 18.86 3.60
C ASN A 185 -2.86 19.25 4.95
N LYS A 186 -3.82 18.46 5.43
CA LYS A 186 -4.53 18.67 6.70
C LYS A 186 -4.14 17.60 7.70
N GLU A 187 -4.21 17.93 8.99
CA GLU A 187 -3.93 17.02 10.09
C GLU A 187 -5.06 16.00 10.33
N TYR A 188 -6.23 16.21 9.72
CA TYR A 188 -7.40 15.33 9.83
C TYR A 188 -7.86 14.89 8.45
N PRO A 189 -8.33 13.63 8.34
CA PRO A 189 -8.84 13.12 7.08
C PRO A 189 -10.04 13.92 6.59
N SER A 190 -10.12 14.09 5.28
CA SER A 190 -11.27 14.67 4.62
C SER A 190 -12.48 13.72 4.67
N GLU A 191 -13.67 14.23 4.45
CA GLU A 191 -14.86 13.38 4.33
C GLU A 191 -14.71 12.36 3.21
N ARG A 192 -14.04 12.72 2.08
CA ARG A 192 -13.76 11.80 0.98
C ARG A 192 -12.85 10.65 1.40
N GLN A 193 -11.78 10.94 2.14
CA GLN A 193 -10.90 9.89 2.67
C GLN A 193 -11.68 8.92 3.57
N LYS A 194 -12.54 9.44 4.45
CA LYS A 194 -13.38 8.62 5.34
C LYS A 194 -14.40 7.77 4.56
N GLU A 195 -15.05 8.35 3.55
CA GLU A 195 -15.99 7.62 2.68
C GLU A 195 -15.31 6.44 1.97
N ILE A 196 -14.13 6.67 1.39
CA ILE A 196 -13.36 5.61 0.75
C ILE A 196 -12.93 4.56 1.76
N ALA A 197 -12.38 4.99 2.91
CA ALA A 197 -11.95 4.07 3.96
C ALA A 197 -13.11 3.19 4.45
N GLN A 198 -14.30 3.78 4.66
CA GLN A 198 -15.50 3.04 5.06
C GLN A 198 -15.89 2.01 3.99
N ARG A 199 -15.94 2.39 2.70
CA ARG A 199 -16.30 1.47 1.61
C ARG A 199 -15.33 0.30 1.52
N LEU A 200 -14.02 0.56 1.65
CA LEU A 200 -13.00 -0.50 1.62
C LEU A 200 -13.10 -1.40 2.86
N ALA A 201 -13.40 -0.84 4.03
CA ALA A 201 -13.65 -1.60 5.25
C ALA A 201 -14.89 -2.49 5.12
N ASP A 202 -16.02 -1.94 4.65
CA ASP A 202 -17.26 -2.68 4.41
C ASP A 202 -17.06 -3.84 3.40
N SER A 203 -16.06 -3.73 2.54
CA SER A 203 -15.70 -4.76 1.54
C SER A 203 -14.68 -5.79 2.05
N GLY A 204 -14.23 -5.66 3.30
CA GLY A 204 -13.37 -6.65 3.96
C GLY A 204 -11.87 -6.35 3.88
N ALA A 205 -11.46 -5.10 3.67
CA ALA A 205 -10.09 -4.70 3.92
C ALA A 205 -9.76 -4.92 5.40
N SER A 206 -8.59 -5.48 5.71
CA SER A 206 -8.11 -5.66 7.09
C SER A 206 -7.25 -4.48 7.54
N ILE A 207 -6.46 -3.93 6.62
CA ILE A 207 -5.58 -2.79 6.86
C ILE A 207 -5.63 -1.85 5.65
N ILE A 208 -5.74 -0.55 5.90
CA ILE A 208 -5.64 0.49 4.88
C ILE A 208 -4.44 1.39 5.21
N PHE A 209 -3.44 1.42 4.32
CA PHE A 209 -2.33 2.36 4.36
C PHE A 209 -2.62 3.55 3.44
N GLY A 210 -2.91 4.70 4.03
CA GLY A 210 -3.10 5.96 3.33
C GLY A 210 -1.77 6.65 3.01
N ASN A 211 -1.73 7.32 1.87
CA ASN A 211 -0.55 8.05 1.38
C ASN A 211 -0.97 9.38 0.74
N ALA A 212 -0.01 10.20 0.35
CA ALA A 212 -0.13 11.50 -0.33
C ALA A 212 -0.38 12.69 0.57
N ASN A 213 -0.83 12.52 1.79
CA ASN A 213 -0.92 13.64 2.70
C ASN A 213 0.48 13.99 3.24
N ASN A 214 0.83 15.29 3.24
CA ASN A 214 2.11 15.76 3.76
C ASN A 214 2.09 15.99 5.28
N SER A 215 1.00 15.63 5.94
CA SER A 215 0.82 15.70 7.39
C SER A 215 0.49 14.32 7.94
N ILE A 216 0.96 14.01 9.12
CA ILE A 216 0.53 12.82 9.84
C ILE A 216 -0.93 12.99 10.21
N GLN A 217 -1.75 12.02 9.84
CA GLN A 217 -3.17 11.98 10.16
C GLN A 217 -3.46 10.90 11.21
N PRO A 218 -4.64 10.91 11.85
CA PRO A 218 -5.04 9.91 12.83
C PRO A 218 -4.99 8.49 12.28
N ILE A 219 -4.78 7.54 13.18
CA ILE A 219 -5.01 6.12 12.96
C ILE A 219 -6.32 5.78 13.66
N GLU A 220 -7.21 5.07 12.99
CA GLU A 220 -8.48 4.67 13.59
C GLU A 220 -8.89 3.24 13.19
N TRP A 221 -9.79 2.66 13.96
CA TRP A 221 -10.48 1.44 13.60
C TRP A 221 -11.83 1.79 12.99
N ILE A 222 -12.10 1.23 11.81
CA ILE A 222 -13.43 1.19 11.21
C ILE A 222 -13.87 -0.27 11.29
N ASP A 223 -14.75 -0.60 12.22
CA ASP A 223 -15.10 -1.97 12.57
C ASP A 223 -13.83 -2.83 12.81
N ASP A 224 -13.56 -3.84 12.01
CA ASP A 224 -12.39 -4.71 12.11
C ASP A 224 -11.21 -4.24 11.21
N THR A 225 -11.31 -3.09 10.57
CA THR A 225 -10.30 -2.54 9.66
C THR A 225 -9.45 -1.49 10.35
N LEU A 226 -8.13 -1.66 10.35
CA LEU A 226 -7.18 -0.64 10.84
C LEU A 226 -6.82 0.32 9.71
N VAL A 227 -7.08 1.62 9.90
CA VAL A 227 -6.86 2.66 8.90
C VAL A 227 -5.77 3.63 9.35
N PHE A 228 -4.75 3.77 8.54
CA PHE A 228 -3.73 4.81 8.59
C PHE A 228 -4.07 5.80 7.46
N TYR A 229 -4.51 7.00 7.81
CA TYR A 229 -4.86 7.99 6.79
C TYR A 229 -3.67 8.68 6.14
#